data_72d045b7af3116813380c7621ca88d5b
#
_entry.id   72d045b7af3116813380c7621ca88d5b
#
_cell.length_a   1.000
_cell.length_b   1.000
_cell.length_c   1.000
_cell.angle_alpha   90.00
_cell.angle_beta   90.00
_cell.angle_gamma   90.00
#
_symmetry.space_group_name_H-M   'P 1'
#
loop_
_entity.id
_entity.type
_entity.pdbx_description
1 polymer ?
#
loop_
_entity_poly.entity_id
_entity_poly.type
_entity_poly.pdbx_seq_one_letter_code
_entity_poly.pdbx_strand_id
1 'polypeptide(L)'
;MKATILYGFGKQFCHWVYLTSCLAQFLVSIVRWITSLEEQTKEQETEMIKDILEKQAAFFKSGATLDLGRRKKMLRLLADAMHQYEKELTDALWQDLHKSYEEAYLTELSIVYGEIRNHTRHINAWAKAERKSSPLAILPASSKIVKEPLGNALIIAPWNYPVQLLLNPLVGAISAGCTAMLKPSPYVPNVSRVLTKMIRNTFAEEYIAIVEGNREVNQLLLAEKWDIIFFTGSPALGKMVMEAAAKNLTPVVLELGGKSPCIIDQDANLPVAAKRVAWGKALNAGQTCIAPDYLMIHEKVKDRFLKLLVKEWRKLLTKNPEKAKHFVRVVNNKAMERLIGYLKDGTIYHGGDYDQEERYLAPTILTDVDPDSAVMQEEIFGPIFPVISFKRLDEVIEFVNDRPKPLALYYFGKEDEKIIRHTSSGGTCINDVIMHIVNHKVPFGGVGNSGMGAYHGKDSFLAFSHRRAVITTPTWVDMPFRYMPYKLFKWIKNMV
;
A
#
# COMPACT_ATOMS: atom_id res chain seq x y z
N MET A 1 75.51 -26.53 8.24
CA MET A 1 74.22 -26.60 8.90
C MET A 1 73.30 -25.38 8.67
N LYS A 2 73.79 -24.17 8.33
CA LYS A 2 73.00 -22.98 8.06
C LYS A 2 72.38 -22.87 6.63
N ALA A 3 72.98 -23.53 5.64
CA ALA A 3 72.51 -23.49 4.23
C ALA A 3 71.35 -24.38 3.91
N THR A 4 71.11 -25.47 4.65
CA THR A 4 70.01 -26.41 4.44
C THR A 4 68.68 -25.96 5.00
N ILE A 5 68.70 -25.08 6.02
CA ILE A 5 67.52 -24.52 6.66
C ILE A 5 66.88 -23.42 5.77
N LEU A 6 67.69 -22.62 5.10
CA LEU A 6 67.23 -21.56 4.18
C LEU A 6 66.57 -22.13 2.89
N TYR A 7 67.02 -23.30 2.43
CA TYR A 7 66.45 -23.96 1.23
C TYR A 7 65.07 -24.60 1.50
N GLY A 8 64.79 -25.05 2.74
CA GLY A 8 63.52 -25.57 3.18
C GLY A 8 62.43 -24.46 3.32
N PHE A 9 62.78 -23.32 3.85
CA PHE A 9 61.86 -22.15 4.01
C PHE A 9 61.47 -21.56 2.64
N GLY A 10 62.35 -21.49 1.69
CA GLY A 10 62.08 -20.97 0.34
C GLY A 10 61.06 -21.83 -0.43
N LYS A 11 61.17 -23.18 -0.34
CA LYS A 11 60.21 -24.10 -0.97
C LYS A 11 58.83 -24.04 -0.33
N GLN A 12 58.72 -23.95 0.99
CA GLN A 12 57.45 -23.82 1.67
C GLN A 12 56.79 -22.46 1.36
N PHE A 13 57.55 -21.39 1.29
CA PHE A 13 57.04 -20.05 0.95
C PHE A 13 56.53 -20.00 -0.50
N CYS A 14 57.27 -20.55 -1.46
CA CYS A 14 56.80 -20.67 -2.85
C CYS A 14 55.54 -21.53 -2.98
N HIS A 15 55.43 -22.59 -2.19
CA HIS A 15 54.21 -23.46 -2.21
C HIS A 15 52.99 -22.73 -1.63
N TRP A 16 53.20 -21.91 -0.58
CA TRP A 16 52.15 -21.06 0.00
C TRP A 16 51.70 -19.96 -0.97
N VAL A 17 52.60 -19.28 -1.65
CA VAL A 17 52.29 -18.25 -2.65
C VAL A 17 51.56 -18.88 -3.85
N TYR A 18 51.92 -20.09 -4.26
CA TYR A 18 51.27 -20.79 -5.35
C TYR A 18 49.85 -21.23 -4.98
N LEU A 19 49.65 -21.76 -3.77
CA LEU A 19 48.32 -22.16 -3.25
C LEU A 19 47.40 -20.95 -3.07
N THR A 20 47.88 -19.80 -2.57
CA THR A 20 47.05 -18.59 -2.44
C THR A 20 46.69 -18.00 -3.81
N SER A 21 47.61 -18.07 -4.80
CA SER A 21 47.32 -17.65 -6.19
C SER A 21 46.28 -18.52 -6.86
N CYS A 22 46.35 -19.86 -6.70
CA CYS A 22 45.38 -20.80 -7.23
C CYS A 22 43.99 -20.62 -6.57
N LEU A 23 43.93 -20.41 -5.25
CA LEU A 23 42.72 -20.12 -4.50
C LEU A 23 42.09 -18.79 -4.96
N ALA A 24 42.88 -17.75 -5.15
CA ALA A 24 42.40 -16.46 -5.66
C ALA A 24 41.83 -16.57 -7.08
N GLN A 25 42.50 -17.31 -7.99
CA GLN A 25 41.99 -17.56 -9.35
C GLN A 25 40.70 -18.41 -9.34
N PHE A 26 40.61 -19.40 -8.45
CA PHE A 26 39.39 -20.22 -8.29
C PHE A 26 38.24 -19.37 -7.77
N LEU A 27 38.43 -18.51 -6.75
CA LEU A 27 37.43 -17.57 -6.24
C LEU A 27 36.99 -16.59 -7.32
N VAL A 28 37.89 -16.03 -8.11
CA VAL A 28 37.56 -15.15 -9.24
C VAL A 28 36.71 -15.90 -10.30
N SER A 29 37.03 -17.15 -10.57
CA SER A 29 36.25 -17.97 -11.52
C SER A 29 34.85 -18.27 -10.99
N ILE A 30 34.69 -18.57 -9.70
CA ILE A 30 33.39 -18.76 -9.05
C ILE A 30 32.58 -17.46 -9.11
N VAL A 31 33.17 -16.33 -8.76
CA VAL A 31 32.49 -15.02 -8.81
C VAL A 31 32.01 -14.74 -10.24
N ARG A 32 32.87 -14.92 -11.26
CA ARG A 32 32.46 -14.73 -12.67
C ARG A 32 31.34 -15.67 -13.09
N TRP A 33 31.39 -16.93 -12.68
CA TRP A 33 30.33 -17.89 -12.97
C TRP A 33 29.01 -17.52 -12.30
N ILE A 34 29.02 -17.10 -11.02
CA ILE A 34 27.83 -16.61 -10.31
C ILE A 34 27.26 -15.37 -11.03
N THR A 35 28.13 -14.39 -11.37
CA THR A 35 27.68 -13.17 -12.07
C THR A 35 27.05 -13.51 -13.43
N SER A 36 27.62 -14.46 -14.18
CA SER A 36 27.05 -14.92 -15.46
C SER A 36 25.70 -15.60 -15.29
N LEU A 37 25.50 -16.39 -14.23
CA LEU A 37 24.19 -17.01 -13.92
C LEU A 37 23.15 -15.95 -13.54
N GLU A 38 23.52 -14.95 -12.75
CA GLU A 38 22.64 -13.84 -12.38
C GLU A 38 22.22 -13.03 -13.61
N GLU A 39 23.15 -12.73 -14.53
CA GLU A 39 22.87 -12.05 -15.80
C GLU A 39 21.90 -12.86 -16.67
N GLN A 40 22.14 -14.16 -16.85
CA GLN A 40 21.25 -15.03 -17.62
C GLN A 40 19.84 -15.13 -17.02
N THR A 41 19.75 -15.24 -15.69
CA THR A 41 18.46 -15.27 -14.98
C THR A 41 17.71 -13.96 -15.21
N LYS A 42 18.38 -12.83 -15.11
CA LYS A 42 17.82 -11.50 -15.34
C LYS A 42 17.34 -11.29 -16.78
N GLU A 43 18.09 -11.78 -17.77
CA GLU A 43 17.67 -11.75 -19.17
C GLU A 43 16.40 -12.58 -19.40
N GLN A 44 16.34 -13.80 -18.87
CA GLN A 44 15.16 -14.67 -18.96
C GLN A 44 13.93 -14.04 -18.29
N GLU A 45 14.07 -13.47 -17.09
CA GLU A 45 12.98 -12.76 -16.40
C GLU A 45 12.50 -11.53 -17.21
N THR A 46 13.43 -10.79 -17.80
CA THR A 46 13.11 -9.62 -18.63
C THR A 46 12.33 -10.03 -19.88
N GLU A 47 12.76 -11.09 -20.55
CA GLU A 47 12.09 -11.58 -21.75
C GLU A 47 10.69 -12.13 -21.44
N MET A 48 10.54 -12.87 -20.35
CA MET A 48 9.25 -13.34 -19.86
C MET A 48 8.29 -12.19 -19.57
N ILE A 49 8.75 -11.13 -18.89
CA ILE A 49 7.93 -9.95 -18.58
C ILE A 49 7.48 -9.26 -19.87
N LYS A 50 8.35 -9.10 -20.85
CA LYS A 50 8.04 -8.49 -22.15
C LYS A 50 7.03 -9.30 -22.95
N ASP A 51 7.20 -10.62 -23.02
CA ASP A 51 6.25 -11.53 -23.69
C ASP A 51 4.83 -11.41 -23.08
N ILE A 52 4.73 -11.41 -21.76
CA ILE A 52 3.45 -11.19 -21.08
C ILE A 52 2.85 -9.84 -21.41
N LEU A 53 3.65 -8.77 -21.41
CA LEU A 53 3.19 -7.42 -21.74
C LEU A 53 2.68 -7.32 -23.18
N GLU A 54 3.37 -7.93 -24.12
CA GLU A 54 2.94 -7.95 -25.53
C GLU A 54 1.61 -8.69 -25.70
N LYS A 55 1.44 -9.85 -25.04
CA LYS A 55 0.17 -10.59 -25.01
C LYS A 55 -0.95 -9.74 -24.39
N GLN A 56 -0.69 -9.08 -23.25
CA GLN A 56 -1.67 -8.21 -22.58
C GLN A 56 -2.04 -7.01 -23.45
N ALA A 57 -1.08 -6.38 -24.12
CA ALA A 57 -1.33 -5.26 -25.02
C ALA A 57 -2.18 -5.69 -26.23
N ALA A 58 -1.88 -6.84 -26.83
CA ALA A 58 -2.66 -7.40 -27.93
C ALA A 58 -4.09 -7.73 -27.48
N PHE A 59 -4.26 -8.36 -26.32
CA PHE A 59 -5.56 -8.69 -25.75
C PHE A 59 -6.39 -7.43 -25.44
N PHE A 60 -5.78 -6.41 -24.82
CA PHE A 60 -6.45 -5.13 -24.58
C PHE A 60 -6.87 -4.44 -25.88
N LYS A 61 -5.98 -4.39 -26.87
CA LYS A 61 -6.23 -3.79 -28.19
C LYS A 61 -7.36 -4.50 -28.96
N SER A 62 -7.60 -5.77 -28.72
CA SER A 62 -8.71 -6.52 -29.32
C SER A 62 -10.11 -6.02 -28.89
N GLY A 63 -10.18 -5.21 -27.83
CA GLY A 63 -11.43 -4.73 -27.23
C GLY A 63 -12.15 -5.79 -26.38
N ALA A 64 -11.55 -6.96 -26.15
CA ALA A 64 -12.16 -8.05 -25.39
C ALA A 64 -12.52 -7.67 -23.95
N THR A 65 -11.85 -6.65 -23.37
CA THR A 65 -12.11 -6.14 -22.01
C THR A 65 -13.21 -5.09 -21.93
N LEU A 66 -13.77 -4.64 -23.07
CA LEU A 66 -14.76 -3.55 -23.09
C LEU A 66 -16.16 -3.98 -22.66
N ASP A 67 -16.52 -5.26 -22.88
CA ASP A 67 -17.85 -5.78 -22.50
C ASP A 67 -18.05 -5.83 -20.97
N LEU A 68 -19.08 -5.15 -20.48
CA LEU A 68 -19.42 -5.08 -19.06
C LEU A 68 -19.89 -6.43 -18.50
N GLY A 69 -20.53 -7.28 -19.33
CA GLY A 69 -20.94 -8.63 -18.95
C GLY A 69 -19.71 -9.50 -18.65
N ARG A 70 -18.69 -9.42 -19.53
CA ARG A 70 -17.40 -10.08 -19.31
C ARG A 70 -16.70 -9.60 -18.04
N ARG A 71 -16.62 -8.28 -17.79
CA ARG A 71 -16.02 -7.73 -16.58
C ARG A 71 -16.69 -8.28 -15.31
N LYS A 72 -18.03 -8.30 -15.28
CA LYS A 72 -18.78 -8.90 -14.17
C LYS A 72 -18.51 -10.40 -14.00
N LYS A 73 -18.39 -11.14 -15.13
CA LYS A 73 -18.04 -12.55 -15.10
C LYS A 73 -16.66 -12.75 -14.48
N MET A 74 -15.67 -11.93 -14.86
CA MET A 74 -14.31 -12.02 -14.33
C MET A 74 -14.24 -11.68 -12.83
N LEU A 75 -15.01 -10.67 -12.38
CA LEU A 75 -15.14 -10.36 -10.94
C LEU A 75 -15.74 -11.51 -10.13
N ARG A 76 -16.76 -12.20 -10.67
CA ARG A 76 -17.32 -13.41 -10.01
C ARG A 76 -16.31 -14.55 -10.00
N LEU A 77 -15.62 -14.76 -11.11
CA LEU A 77 -14.59 -15.79 -11.20
C LEU A 77 -13.46 -15.58 -10.17
N LEU A 78 -13.07 -14.32 -9.92
CA LEU A 78 -12.12 -13.98 -8.85
C LEU A 78 -12.69 -14.34 -7.46
N ALA A 79 -13.97 -14.04 -7.20
CA ALA A 79 -14.62 -14.41 -5.93
C ALA A 79 -14.70 -15.93 -5.75
N ASP A 80 -15.07 -16.66 -6.80
CA ASP A 80 -15.14 -18.13 -6.79
C ASP A 80 -13.75 -18.75 -6.54
N ALA A 81 -12.71 -18.22 -7.19
CA ALA A 81 -11.33 -18.62 -6.94
C ALA A 81 -10.90 -18.37 -5.50
N MET A 82 -11.20 -17.18 -4.95
CA MET A 82 -10.90 -16.87 -3.55
C MET A 82 -11.61 -17.85 -2.59
N HIS A 83 -12.86 -18.22 -2.85
CA HIS A 83 -13.56 -19.25 -2.04
C HIS A 83 -12.89 -20.60 -2.13
N GLN A 84 -12.48 -21.02 -3.34
CA GLN A 84 -11.79 -22.28 -3.55
C GLN A 84 -10.45 -22.34 -2.79
N TYR A 85 -9.72 -21.23 -2.75
CA TYR A 85 -8.39 -21.13 -2.14
C TYR A 85 -8.40 -20.55 -0.71
N GLU A 86 -9.59 -20.31 -0.11
CA GLU A 86 -9.73 -19.64 1.19
C GLU A 86 -8.88 -20.30 2.27
N LYS A 87 -8.97 -21.63 2.38
CA LYS A 87 -8.20 -22.38 3.38
C LYS A 87 -6.69 -22.27 3.14
N GLU A 88 -6.23 -22.45 1.87
CA GLU A 88 -4.81 -22.35 1.55
C GLU A 88 -4.26 -20.93 1.83
N LEU A 89 -5.04 -19.88 1.52
CA LEU A 89 -4.67 -18.49 1.81
C LEU A 89 -4.58 -18.20 3.31
N THR A 90 -5.54 -18.68 4.09
CA THR A 90 -5.53 -18.43 5.55
C THR A 90 -4.45 -19.25 6.26
N ASP A 91 -4.19 -20.49 5.82
CA ASP A 91 -3.06 -21.28 6.31
C ASP A 91 -1.71 -20.62 5.98
N ALA A 92 -1.56 -20.06 4.78
CA ALA A 92 -0.35 -19.34 4.38
C ALA A 92 -0.15 -18.04 5.15
N LEU A 93 -1.22 -17.29 5.44
CA LEU A 93 -1.19 -16.09 6.30
C LEU A 93 -0.77 -16.43 7.73
N TRP A 94 -1.19 -17.59 8.23
CA TRP A 94 -0.71 -18.08 9.52
C TRP A 94 0.78 -18.43 9.48
N GLN A 95 1.24 -19.12 8.43
CA GLN A 95 2.66 -19.51 8.28
C GLN A 95 3.59 -18.29 8.18
N ASP A 96 3.21 -17.27 7.42
CA ASP A 96 4.06 -16.11 7.18
C ASP A 96 4.00 -15.08 8.34
N LEU A 97 2.81 -14.83 8.89
CA LEU A 97 2.55 -13.73 9.81
C LEU A 97 1.96 -14.15 11.17
N HIS A 98 1.64 -15.43 11.40
CA HIS A 98 0.81 -15.88 12.53
C HIS A 98 -0.55 -15.17 12.61
N LYS A 99 -1.12 -14.81 11.44
CA LYS A 99 -2.44 -14.18 11.37
C LYS A 99 -3.51 -15.24 11.54
N SER A 100 -4.35 -15.14 12.58
CA SER A 100 -5.42 -16.11 12.83
C SER A 100 -6.43 -16.15 11.68
N TYR A 101 -7.16 -17.27 11.54
CA TYR A 101 -8.20 -17.41 10.52
C TYR A 101 -9.20 -16.26 10.59
N GLU A 102 -9.67 -15.92 11.80
CA GLU A 102 -10.65 -14.86 12.02
C GLU A 102 -10.11 -13.49 11.56
N GLU A 103 -8.88 -13.16 11.92
CA GLU A 103 -8.26 -11.91 11.48
C GLU A 103 -7.98 -11.91 9.98
N ALA A 104 -7.46 -13.00 9.42
CA ALA A 104 -7.24 -13.16 7.99
C ALA A 104 -8.54 -13.01 7.19
N TYR A 105 -9.61 -13.64 7.63
CA TYR A 105 -10.92 -13.52 6.98
C TYR A 105 -11.46 -12.09 7.06
N LEU A 106 -11.47 -11.49 8.25
CA LEU A 106 -12.07 -10.17 8.48
C LEU A 106 -11.30 -9.03 7.84
N THR A 107 -9.97 -9.11 7.81
CA THR A 107 -9.12 -8.00 7.36
C THR A 107 -8.58 -8.14 5.94
N GLU A 108 -8.68 -9.33 5.35
CA GLU A 108 -8.20 -9.57 4.00
C GLU A 108 -9.32 -10.08 3.08
N LEU A 109 -9.83 -11.28 3.30
CA LEU A 109 -10.75 -11.91 2.35
C LEU A 109 -12.10 -11.19 2.28
N SER A 110 -12.72 -10.91 3.43
CA SER A 110 -14.05 -10.29 3.49
C SER A 110 -14.09 -8.91 2.85
N ILE A 111 -12.98 -8.16 2.93
CA ILE A 111 -12.85 -6.84 2.32
C ILE A 111 -12.87 -6.97 0.79
N VAL A 112 -12.10 -7.92 0.24
CA VAL A 112 -12.10 -8.18 -1.21
C VAL A 112 -13.45 -8.67 -1.70
N TYR A 113 -14.09 -9.59 -0.97
CA TYR A 113 -15.47 -10.02 -1.29
C TYR A 113 -16.45 -8.85 -1.28
N GLY A 114 -16.31 -7.93 -0.32
CA GLY A 114 -17.10 -6.70 -0.24
C GLY A 114 -16.91 -5.82 -1.47
N GLU A 115 -15.67 -5.63 -1.88
CA GLU A 115 -15.30 -4.83 -3.06
C GLU A 115 -15.83 -5.46 -4.36
N ILE A 116 -15.66 -6.77 -4.55
CA ILE A 116 -16.20 -7.50 -5.71
C ILE A 116 -17.73 -7.35 -5.79
N ARG A 117 -18.44 -7.53 -4.67
CA ARG A 117 -19.90 -7.36 -4.64
C ARG A 117 -20.31 -5.93 -4.98
N ASN A 118 -19.61 -4.94 -4.45
CA ASN A 118 -19.87 -3.53 -4.71
C ASN A 118 -19.68 -3.20 -6.21
N HIS A 119 -18.56 -3.62 -6.79
CA HIS A 119 -18.25 -3.41 -8.21
C HIS A 119 -19.24 -4.14 -9.13
N THR A 120 -19.52 -5.42 -8.87
CA THR A 120 -20.48 -6.21 -9.67
C THR A 120 -21.87 -5.57 -9.70
N ARG A 121 -22.29 -4.95 -8.59
CA ARG A 121 -23.59 -4.26 -8.47
C ARG A 121 -23.62 -2.94 -9.22
N HIS A 122 -22.55 -2.16 -9.18
CA HIS A 122 -22.56 -0.76 -9.61
C HIS A 122 -21.86 -0.47 -10.93
N ILE A 123 -21.07 -1.39 -11.48
CA ILE A 123 -20.24 -1.16 -12.67
C ILE A 123 -21.04 -0.61 -13.87
N ASN A 124 -22.28 -1.04 -14.09
CA ASN A 124 -23.13 -0.53 -15.17
C ASN A 124 -23.43 0.97 -15.02
N ALA A 125 -23.67 1.41 -13.78
CA ALA A 125 -23.91 2.82 -13.49
C ALA A 125 -22.61 3.64 -13.61
N TRP A 126 -21.50 3.10 -13.13
CA TRP A 126 -20.21 3.80 -13.17
C TRP A 126 -19.66 3.92 -14.60
N ALA A 127 -19.80 2.90 -15.42
CA ALA A 127 -19.34 2.91 -16.82
C ALA A 127 -20.22 3.77 -17.74
N LYS A 128 -21.48 4.05 -17.34
CA LYS A 128 -22.37 4.90 -18.13
C LYS A 128 -21.76 6.28 -18.35
N ALA A 129 -21.90 6.79 -19.60
CA ALA A 129 -21.50 8.14 -19.95
C ALA A 129 -22.25 9.17 -19.09
N GLU A 130 -21.50 10.09 -18.51
CA GLU A 130 -22.02 11.14 -17.63
C GLU A 130 -22.35 12.38 -18.46
N ARG A 131 -23.64 12.69 -18.65
CA ARG A 131 -24.10 13.90 -19.35
C ARG A 131 -23.80 15.13 -18.50
N LYS A 132 -23.33 16.19 -19.14
CA LYS A 132 -23.05 17.50 -18.55
C LYS A 132 -23.84 18.58 -19.30
N SER A 133 -24.17 19.66 -18.60
CA SER A 133 -24.74 20.83 -19.24
C SER A 133 -23.73 21.45 -20.19
N SER A 134 -24.19 21.88 -21.38
CA SER A 134 -23.36 22.62 -22.31
C SER A 134 -23.53 24.11 -22.08
N PRO A 135 -22.45 24.91 -22.01
CA PRO A 135 -22.53 26.37 -21.97
C PRO A 135 -23.29 26.93 -23.17
N LEU A 136 -23.93 28.09 -23.00
CA LEU A 136 -24.69 28.78 -24.05
C LEU A 136 -23.88 28.99 -25.33
N ALA A 137 -22.59 29.26 -25.18
CA ALA A 137 -21.65 29.53 -26.30
C ALA A 137 -21.49 28.37 -27.28
N ILE A 138 -21.82 27.13 -26.88
CA ILE A 138 -21.68 25.94 -27.71
C ILE A 138 -23.02 25.24 -28.02
N LEU A 139 -24.13 25.79 -27.55
CA LEU A 139 -25.45 25.23 -27.90
C LEU A 139 -25.69 25.28 -29.43
N PRO A 140 -26.35 24.27 -30.00
CA PRO A 140 -27.04 23.13 -29.38
C PRO A 140 -26.19 21.88 -29.15
N ALA A 141 -24.86 22.01 -28.98
CA ALA A 141 -23.98 20.88 -28.73
C ALA A 141 -24.33 20.15 -27.39
N SER A 142 -24.18 18.84 -27.38
CA SER A 142 -24.31 18.01 -26.20
C SER A 142 -22.93 17.63 -25.64
N SER A 143 -22.82 17.67 -24.31
CA SER A 143 -21.57 17.36 -23.58
C SER A 143 -21.72 16.10 -22.74
N LYS A 144 -20.72 15.22 -22.77
CA LYS A 144 -20.67 14.04 -21.90
C LYS A 144 -19.24 13.66 -21.55
N ILE A 145 -19.07 12.95 -20.43
CA ILE A 145 -17.82 12.31 -20.04
C ILE A 145 -17.98 10.80 -20.24
N VAL A 146 -17.07 10.22 -21.02
CA VAL A 146 -16.96 8.76 -21.22
C VAL A 146 -15.80 8.26 -20.39
N LYS A 147 -16.01 7.16 -19.64
CA LYS A 147 -14.95 6.48 -18.91
C LYS A 147 -14.45 5.34 -19.77
N GLU A 148 -13.16 5.31 -20.00
CA GLU A 148 -12.50 4.27 -20.79
C GLU A 148 -11.33 3.70 -19.99
N PRO A 149 -11.03 2.38 -20.10
CA PRO A 149 -9.90 1.78 -19.39
C PRO A 149 -8.60 2.42 -19.80
N LEU A 150 -7.67 2.57 -18.85
CA LEU A 150 -6.33 3.10 -19.16
C LEU A 150 -5.52 2.15 -20.03
N GLY A 151 -5.54 0.84 -19.79
CA GLY A 151 -4.76 -0.15 -20.53
C GLY A 151 -4.16 -1.24 -19.65
N ASN A 152 -2.86 -1.47 -19.79
CA ASN A 152 -2.12 -2.44 -18.99
C ASN A 152 -1.75 -1.84 -17.64
N ALA A 153 -2.22 -2.46 -16.55
CA ALA A 153 -1.95 -2.03 -15.18
C ALA A 153 -0.85 -2.89 -14.54
N LEU A 154 0.09 -2.24 -13.85
CA LEU A 154 0.99 -2.91 -12.91
C LEU A 154 0.48 -2.69 -11.49
N ILE A 155 0.31 -3.76 -10.71
CA ILE A 155 -0.12 -3.71 -9.30
C ILE A 155 0.94 -4.35 -8.44
N ILE A 156 1.61 -3.55 -7.60
CA ILE A 156 2.65 -4.00 -6.67
C ILE A 156 2.13 -3.88 -5.25
N ALA A 157 2.03 -5.01 -4.54
CA ALA A 157 1.48 -5.09 -3.20
C ALA A 157 2.54 -5.32 -2.12
N PRO A 158 2.32 -4.82 -0.89
CA PRO A 158 3.16 -5.07 0.27
C PRO A 158 2.82 -6.41 0.94
N TRP A 159 3.45 -6.65 2.07
CA TRP A 159 3.39 -7.92 2.81
C TRP A 159 2.38 -7.94 3.99
N ASN A 160 1.93 -6.78 4.47
CA ASN A 160 1.17 -6.69 5.72
C ASN A 160 -0.30 -7.12 5.60
N TYR A 161 -0.91 -6.88 4.45
CA TYR A 161 -2.21 -7.40 4.03
C TYR A 161 -2.11 -7.89 2.58
N PRO A 162 -1.35 -8.96 2.34
CA PRO A 162 -0.91 -9.34 0.99
C PRO A 162 -2.04 -9.75 0.06
N VAL A 163 -3.11 -10.35 0.58
CA VAL A 163 -4.28 -10.74 -0.21
C VAL A 163 -5.12 -9.51 -0.57
N GLN A 164 -5.48 -8.71 0.43
CA GLN A 164 -6.32 -7.53 0.24
C GLN A 164 -5.66 -6.50 -0.66
N LEU A 165 -4.40 -6.14 -0.37
CA LEU A 165 -3.71 -5.04 -1.06
C LEU A 165 -3.24 -5.42 -2.47
N LEU A 166 -3.26 -6.72 -2.83
CA LEU A 166 -3.08 -7.16 -4.21
C LEU A 166 -4.41 -7.21 -4.97
N LEU A 167 -5.46 -7.76 -4.35
CA LEU A 167 -6.71 -8.08 -5.05
C LEU A 167 -7.71 -6.92 -5.09
N ASN A 168 -7.74 -6.01 -4.11
CA ASN A 168 -8.62 -4.84 -4.19
C ASN A 168 -8.30 -3.93 -5.38
N PRO A 169 -7.04 -3.54 -5.65
CA PRO A 169 -6.70 -2.82 -6.87
C PRO A 169 -7.03 -3.63 -8.13
N LEU A 170 -6.83 -4.96 -8.12
CA LEU A 170 -7.21 -5.83 -9.23
C LEU A 170 -8.71 -5.78 -9.53
N VAL A 171 -9.56 -5.73 -8.49
CA VAL A 171 -11.03 -5.54 -8.67
C VAL A 171 -11.30 -4.23 -9.40
N GLY A 172 -10.60 -3.15 -9.05
CA GLY A 172 -10.65 -1.86 -9.75
C GLY A 172 -10.24 -1.99 -11.22
N ALA A 173 -9.11 -2.61 -11.51
CA ALA A 173 -8.58 -2.81 -12.87
C ALA A 173 -9.55 -3.64 -13.74
N ILE A 174 -10.04 -4.78 -13.23
CA ILE A 174 -11.03 -5.62 -13.94
C ILE A 174 -12.30 -4.83 -14.22
N SER A 175 -12.82 -4.08 -13.26
CA SER A 175 -14.05 -3.34 -13.43
C SER A 175 -13.91 -2.17 -14.41
N ALA A 176 -12.76 -1.51 -14.44
CA ALA A 176 -12.45 -0.48 -15.44
C ALA A 176 -12.27 -1.06 -16.85
N GLY A 177 -11.84 -2.33 -16.96
CA GLY A 177 -11.56 -3.02 -18.22
C GLY A 177 -10.08 -3.01 -18.62
N CYS A 178 -9.18 -2.89 -17.66
CA CYS A 178 -7.75 -3.04 -17.84
C CYS A 178 -7.33 -4.52 -17.91
N THR A 179 -6.19 -4.79 -18.52
CA THR A 179 -5.37 -5.97 -18.22
C THR A 179 -4.50 -5.66 -17.01
N ALA A 180 -4.00 -6.67 -16.31
CA ALA A 180 -3.18 -6.42 -15.13
C ALA A 180 -2.04 -7.42 -14.98
N MET A 181 -0.88 -6.92 -14.55
CA MET A 181 0.22 -7.70 -14.03
C MET A 181 0.35 -7.47 -12.53
N LEU A 182 0.33 -8.54 -11.76
CA LEU A 182 0.36 -8.54 -10.31
C LEU A 182 1.75 -8.89 -9.81
N LYS A 183 2.23 -8.17 -8.80
CA LYS A 183 3.50 -8.42 -8.14
C LYS A 183 3.30 -8.52 -6.63
N PRO A 184 3.15 -9.74 -6.09
CA PRO A 184 3.04 -9.97 -4.66
C PRO A 184 4.37 -9.74 -3.94
N SER A 185 4.32 -9.60 -2.63
CA SER A 185 5.51 -9.32 -1.82
C SER A 185 6.36 -10.56 -1.58
N PRO A 186 7.69 -10.48 -1.73
CA PRO A 186 8.59 -11.60 -1.40
C PRO A 186 8.72 -11.88 0.10
N TYR A 187 8.26 -10.97 0.97
CA TYR A 187 8.35 -11.12 2.43
C TYR A 187 7.30 -12.07 3.02
N VAL A 188 6.32 -12.49 2.23
CA VAL A 188 5.27 -13.47 2.59
C VAL A 188 5.22 -14.58 1.54
N PRO A 189 6.25 -15.42 1.46
CA PRO A 189 6.45 -16.35 0.35
C PRO A 189 5.35 -17.42 0.25
N ASN A 190 4.77 -17.85 1.37
CA ASN A 190 3.69 -18.84 1.35
C ASN A 190 2.41 -18.25 0.76
N VAL A 191 2.04 -17.03 1.18
CA VAL A 191 0.89 -16.30 0.63
C VAL A 191 1.11 -16.00 -0.85
N SER A 192 2.29 -15.53 -1.24
CA SER A 192 2.63 -15.21 -2.63
C SER A 192 2.50 -16.45 -3.55
N ARG A 193 2.96 -17.60 -3.09
CA ARG A 193 2.83 -18.88 -3.82
C ARG A 193 1.37 -19.28 -4.03
N VAL A 194 0.52 -19.13 -2.99
CA VAL A 194 -0.91 -19.46 -3.10
C VAL A 194 -1.62 -18.50 -4.03
N LEU A 195 -1.34 -17.18 -3.93
CA LEU A 195 -1.87 -16.17 -4.84
C LEU A 195 -1.46 -16.45 -6.29
N THR A 196 -0.20 -16.82 -6.52
CA THR A 196 0.31 -17.16 -7.85
C THR A 196 -0.42 -18.37 -8.43
N LYS A 197 -0.55 -19.45 -7.64
CA LYS A 197 -1.32 -20.65 -8.01
C LYS A 197 -2.77 -20.30 -8.34
N MET A 198 -3.43 -19.52 -7.49
CA MET A 198 -4.81 -19.10 -7.67
C MET A 198 -5.00 -18.29 -8.96
N ILE A 199 -4.20 -17.26 -9.18
CA ILE A 199 -4.33 -16.38 -10.35
C ILE A 199 -4.06 -17.15 -11.65
N ARG A 200 -2.98 -17.93 -11.72
CA ARG A 200 -2.63 -18.72 -12.91
C ARG A 200 -3.67 -19.78 -13.28
N ASN A 201 -4.34 -20.36 -12.28
CA ASN A 201 -5.40 -21.35 -12.51
C ASN A 201 -6.75 -20.70 -12.87
N THR A 202 -6.90 -19.38 -12.65
CA THR A 202 -8.18 -18.67 -12.79
C THR A 202 -8.23 -17.83 -14.07
N PHE A 203 -7.13 -17.19 -14.43
CA PHE A 203 -7.10 -16.24 -15.54
C PHE A 203 -6.06 -16.63 -16.58
N ALA A 204 -6.36 -16.34 -17.84
CA ALA A 204 -5.38 -16.41 -18.91
C ALA A 204 -4.35 -15.27 -18.73
N GLU A 205 -3.09 -15.55 -19.03
CA GLU A 205 -1.94 -14.66 -18.79
C GLU A 205 -2.05 -13.35 -19.57
N GLU A 206 -2.63 -13.40 -20.76
CA GLU A 206 -2.90 -12.22 -21.59
C GLU A 206 -3.93 -11.27 -20.97
N TYR A 207 -4.66 -11.70 -19.95
CA TYR A 207 -5.62 -10.86 -19.24
C TYR A 207 -5.11 -10.44 -17.87
N ILE A 208 -4.84 -11.39 -16.98
CA ILE A 208 -4.32 -11.17 -15.63
C ILE A 208 -3.12 -12.08 -15.42
N ALA A 209 -1.94 -11.50 -15.32
CA ALA A 209 -0.69 -12.22 -15.03
C ALA A 209 -0.25 -11.95 -13.58
N ILE A 210 0.59 -12.84 -13.05
CA ILE A 210 1.24 -12.67 -11.76
C ILE A 210 2.69 -13.10 -11.85
N VAL A 211 3.60 -12.24 -11.37
CA VAL A 211 5.05 -12.46 -11.37
C VAL A 211 5.56 -12.40 -9.95
N GLU A 212 6.10 -13.51 -9.46
CA GLU A 212 6.83 -13.55 -8.19
C GLU A 212 8.25 -13.01 -8.38
N GLY A 213 8.91 -12.71 -7.29
CA GLY A 213 10.31 -12.31 -7.31
C GLY A 213 10.64 -11.25 -6.27
N ASN A 214 11.91 -10.92 -6.21
CA ASN A 214 12.51 -10.04 -5.22
C ASN A 214 12.55 -8.56 -5.70
N ARG A 215 13.53 -7.81 -5.18
CA ARG A 215 13.71 -6.39 -5.53
C ARG A 215 14.16 -6.19 -6.98
N GLU A 216 14.96 -7.10 -7.51
CA GLU A 216 15.44 -7.04 -8.90
C GLU A 216 14.27 -7.16 -9.88
N VAL A 217 13.36 -8.10 -9.65
CA VAL A 217 12.13 -8.25 -10.47
C VAL A 217 11.25 -7.00 -10.41
N ASN A 218 11.16 -6.33 -9.25
CA ASN A 218 10.46 -5.03 -9.18
C ASN A 218 11.13 -3.97 -10.08
N GLN A 219 12.46 -3.95 -10.16
CA GLN A 219 13.17 -3.03 -11.03
C GLN A 219 12.94 -3.33 -12.51
N LEU A 220 12.90 -4.63 -12.89
CA LEU A 220 12.58 -5.05 -14.25
C LEU A 220 11.16 -4.61 -14.65
N LEU A 221 10.17 -4.86 -13.78
CA LEU A 221 8.80 -4.44 -14.02
C LEU A 221 8.66 -2.91 -14.14
N LEU A 222 9.35 -2.16 -13.30
CA LEU A 222 9.33 -0.69 -13.32
C LEU A 222 10.10 -0.09 -14.52
N ALA A 223 10.97 -0.86 -15.17
CA ALA A 223 11.66 -0.43 -16.38
C ALA A 223 10.76 -0.49 -17.62
N GLU A 224 9.70 -1.28 -17.59
CA GLU A 224 8.76 -1.43 -18.70
C GLU A 224 7.72 -0.30 -18.74
N LYS A 225 7.06 -0.15 -19.90
CA LYS A 225 6.00 0.84 -20.08
C LYS A 225 4.65 0.30 -19.63
N TRP A 226 4.02 1.00 -18.70
CA TRP A 226 2.67 0.73 -18.21
C TRP A 226 1.71 1.88 -18.52
N ASP A 227 0.41 1.57 -18.59
CA ASP A 227 -0.63 2.60 -18.73
C ASP A 227 -1.08 3.13 -17.37
N ILE A 228 -0.84 2.38 -16.29
CA ILE A 228 -1.00 2.80 -14.90
C ILE A 228 -0.17 1.90 -13.98
N ILE A 229 0.41 2.48 -12.92
CA ILE A 229 1.03 1.72 -11.84
C ILE A 229 0.27 2.00 -10.54
N PHE A 230 -0.23 0.93 -9.91
CA PHE A 230 -0.77 0.97 -8.56
C PHE A 230 0.25 0.36 -7.60
N PHE A 231 0.71 1.14 -6.67
CA PHE A 231 1.74 0.74 -5.72
C PHE A 231 1.31 1.00 -4.29
N THR A 232 1.44 -0.01 -3.42
CA THR A 232 1.29 0.13 -1.98
C THR A 232 2.60 -0.23 -1.30
N GLY A 233 3.12 0.66 -0.45
CA GLY A 233 4.38 0.42 0.26
C GLY A 233 4.91 1.64 1.00
N SER A 234 6.23 1.67 1.25
CA SER A 234 6.86 2.80 1.96
C SER A 234 7.01 4.04 1.07
N PRO A 235 7.05 5.26 1.66
CA PRO A 235 7.28 6.50 0.92
C PRO A 235 8.58 6.49 0.09
N ALA A 236 9.63 5.87 0.60
CA ALA A 236 10.91 5.75 -0.13
C ALA A 236 10.75 4.94 -1.42
N LEU A 237 10.05 3.80 -1.37
CA LEU A 237 9.78 2.99 -2.56
C LEU A 237 8.77 3.67 -3.49
N GLY A 238 7.77 4.38 -2.95
CA GLY A 238 6.82 5.17 -3.74
C GLY A 238 7.51 6.23 -4.60
N LYS A 239 8.54 6.90 -4.08
CA LYS A 239 9.38 7.84 -4.86
C LYS A 239 10.07 7.15 -6.03
N MET A 240 10.66 5.97 -5.80
CA MET A 240 11.30 5.18 -6.88
C MET A 240 10.30 4.76 -7.97
N VAL A 241 9.09 4.37 -7.57
CA VAL A 241 8.01 4.04 -8.52
C VAL A 241 7.63 5.28 -9.34
N MET A 242 7.49 6.43 -8.71
CA MET A 242 7.16 7.69 -9.38
C MET A 242 8.27 8.13 -10.35
N GLU A 243 9.54 7.99 -9.96
CA GLU A 243 10.70 8.26 -10.83
C GLU A 243 10.71 7.36 -12.07
N ALA A 244 10.43 6.07 -11.89
CA ALA A 244 10.34 5.13 -13.01
C ALA A 244 9.16 5.46 -13.93
N ALA A 245 7.99 5.72 -13.38
CA ALA A 245 6.77 6.08 -14.11
C ALA A 245 6.93 7.38 -14.92
N ALA A 246 7.66 8.36 -14.39
CA ALA A 246 7.89 9.65 -15.05
C ALA A 246 8.57 9.52 -16.42
N LYS A 247 9.40 8.51 -16.64
CA LYS A 247 10.08 8.25 -17.91
C LYS A 247 9.12 8.00 -19.06
N ASN A 248 7.95 7.42 -18.77
CA ASN A 248 6.92 7.08 -19.74
C ASN A 248 5.64 7.92 -19.59
N LEU A 249 5.63 8.92 -18.68
CA LEU A 249 4.44 9.69 -18.28
C LEU A 249 3.30 8.78 -17.78
N THR A 250 3.65 7.64 -17.19
CA THR A 250 2.68 6.69 -16.64
C THR A 250 2.02 7.27 -15.39
N PRO A 251 0.68 7.36 -15.33
CA PRO A 251 -0.03 7.75 -14.12
C PRO A 251 0.21 6.73 -13.00
N VAL A 252 0.27 7.22 -11.76
CA VAL A 252 0.47 6.38 -10.58
C VAL A 252 -0.64 6.58 -9.55
N VAL A 253 -1.00 5.50 -8.86
CA VAL A 253 -1.70 5.52 -7.58
C VAL A 253 -0.73 5.00 -6.54
N LEU A 254 -0.40 5.82 -5.56
CA LEU A 254 0.57 5.53 -4.52
C LEU A 254 -0.15 5.50 -3.17
N GLU A 255 -0.23 4.32 -2.57
CA GLU A 255 -0.73 4.12 -1.21
C GLU A 255 0.47 3.91 -0.29
N LEU A 256 0.82 4.94 0.45
CA LEU A 256 2.02 4.98 1.26
C LEU A 256 1.67 5.02 2.75
N GLY A 257 2.67 4.98 3.60
CA GLY A 257 2.47 5.07 5.04
C GLY A 257 2.59 6.49 5.57
N GLY A 258 2.81 6.56 6.85
CA GLY A 258 3.05 7.82 7.58
C GLY A 258 2.84 7.67 9.07
N LYS A 259 3.27 8.67 9.85
CA LYS A 259 3.06 8.67 11.30
C LYS A 259 1.66 9.16 11.62
N SER A 260 0.71 8.25 11.71
CA SER A 260 -0.71 8.53 11.99
C SER A 260 -0.92 8.89 13.46
N PRO A 261 -1.21 10.18 13.79
CA PRO A 261 -1.46 10.62 15.16
C PRO A 261 -2.78 10.04 15.70
N CYS A 262 -2.77 9.70 16.99
CA CYS A 262 -3.97 9.38 17.73
C CYS A 262 -4.08 10.33 18.93
N ILE A 263 -5.03 11.25 18.86
CA ILE A 263 -5.16 12.37 19.77
C ILE A 263 -6.28 12.07 20.78
N ILE A 264 -5.95 12.10 22.07
CA ILE A 264 -6.90 11.89 23.18
C ILE A 264 -7.04 13.21 23.94
N ASP A 265 -8.15 13.90 23.72
CA ASP A 265 -8.41 15.19 24.36
C ASP A 265 -9.03 15.03 25.74
N GLN A 266 -9.05 16.11 26.53
CA GLN A 266 -9.50 16.11 27.92
C GLN A 266 -10.97 15.69 28.11
N ASP A 267 -11.80 15.92 27.10
CA ASP A 267 -13.24 15.61 27.09
C ASP A 267 -13.61 14.31 26.37
N ALA A 268 -12.59 13.52 25.96
CA ALA A 268 -12.77 12.22 25.33
C ALA A 268 -13.49 11.22 26.26
N ASN A 269 -14.32 10.35 25.66
CA ASN A 269 -14.84 9.20 26.38
C ASN A 269 -13.72 8.14 26.56
N LEU A 270 -12.93 8.28 27.63
CA LEU A 270 -11.72 7.48 27.85
C LEU A 270 -11.91 5.96 27.80
N PRO A 271 -12.98 5.36 28.38
CA PRO A 271 -13.21 3.92 28.27
C PRO A 271 -13.41 3.45 26.82
N VAL A 272 -14.17 4.20 26.02
CA VAL A 272 -14.42 3.90 24.60
C VAL A 272 -13.15 4.12 23.79
N ALA A 273 -12.47 5.24 23.99
CA ALA A 273 -11.21 5.56 23.31
C ALA A 273 -10.14 4.49 23.57
N ALA A 274 -9.92 4.12 24.84
CA ALA A 274 -8.95 3.09 25.20
C ALA A 274 -9.23 1.73 24.55
N LYS A 275 -10.52 1.32 24.50
CA LYS A 275 -10.92 0.07 23.85
C LYS A 275 -10.63 0.08 22.34
N ARG A 276 -10.99 1.18 21.65
CA ARG A 276 -10.80 1.33 20.19
C ARG A 276 -9.33 1.44 19.81
N VAL A 277 -8.58 2.25 20.56
CA VAL A 277 -7.13 2.44 20.36
C VAL A 277 -6.36 1.14 20.65
N ALA A 278 -6.72 0.42 21.73
CA ALA A 278 -6.12 -0.86 22.04
C ALA A 278 -6.27 -1.87 20.90
N TRP A 279 -7.48 -1.97 20.36
CA TRP A 279 -7.75 -2.82 19.20
C TRP A 279 -6.98 -2.37 17.96
N GLY A 280 -7.01 -1.06 17.63
CA GLY A 280 -6.38 -0.53 16.44
C GLY A 280 -4.85 -0.72 16.39
N LYS A 281 -4.21 -0.75 17.57
CA LYS A 281 -2.75 -1.03 17.65
C LYS A 281 -2.43 -2.52 17.72
N ALA A 282 -3.31 -3.32 18.32
CA ALA A 282 -3.12 -4.77 18.39
C ALA A 282 -3.35 -5.46 17.04
N LEU A 283 -4.27 -4.93 16.23
CA LEU A 283 -4.57 -5.45 14.89
C LEU A 283 -3.30 -5.52 14.05
N ASN A 284 -3.03 -6.69 13.47
CA ASN A 284 -1.82 -6.99 12.71
C ASN A 284 -0.51 -6.60 13.44
N ALA A 285 -0.52 -6.61 14.80
CA ALA A 285 0.56 -6.13 15.67
C ALA A 285 1.03 -4.69 15.29
N GLY A 286 0.11 -3.82 14.89
CA GLY A 286 0.41 -2.44 14.47
C GLY A 286 1.10 -2.32 13.11
N GLN A 287 1.25 -3.41 12.36
CA GLN A 287 1.87 -3.44 11.02
C GLN A 287 0.83 -3.05 9.95
N THR A 288 0.24 -1.87 10.10
CA THR A 288 -0.86 -1.35 9.27
C THR A 288 -0.59 0.13 8.97
N CYS A 289 -0.65 0.51 7.70
CA CYS A 289 -0.38 1.89 7.23
C CYS A 289 -1.29 2.95 7.87
N ILE A 290 -2.47 2.53 8.35
CA ILE A 290 -3.42 3.35 9.10
C ILE A 290 -3.49 2.96 10.59
N ALA A 291 -2.55 2.16 11.13
CA ALA A 291 -2.50 1.96 12.58
C ALA A 291 -2.26 3.29 13.28
N PRO A 292 -2.87 3.54 14.45
CA PRO A 292 -2.41 4.62 15.31
C PRO A 292 -0.92 4.45 15.56
N ASP A 293 -0.11 5.43 15.13
CA ASP A 293 1.35 5.29 15.19
C ASP A 293 1.92 5.81 16.51
N TYR A 294 1.49 7.00 16.92
CA TYR A 294 1.83 7.60 18.23
C TYR A 294 0.60 8.21 18.89
N LEU A 295 0.68 8.38 20.21
CA LEU A 295 -0.38 8.95 21.05
C LEU A 295 -0.03 10.38 21.45
N MET A 296 -0.94 11.32 21.19
CA MET A 296 -0.94 12.63 21.81
C MET A 296 -2.06 12.66 22.85
N ILE A 297 -1.73 12.86 24.10
CA ILE A 297 -2.70 12.73 25.20
C ILE A 297 -2.69 14.03 26.03
N HIS A 298 -3.89 14.62 26.22
CA HIS A 298 -4.03 15.77 27.10
C HIS A 298 -3.59 15.40 28.53
N GLU A 299 -2.73 16.24 29.15
CA GLU A 299 -2.07 15.95 30.42
C GLU A 299 -3.04 15.53 31.54
N LYS A 300 -4.24 16.18 31.62
CA LYS A 300 -5.26 15.89 32.65
C LYS A 300 -5.81 14.46 32.61
N VAL A 301 -5.72 13.79 31.47
CA VAL A 301 -6.32 12.45 31.27
C VAL A 301 -5.30 11.36 31.00
N LYS A 302 -4.02 11.70 30.85
CA LYS A 302 -2.92 10.80 30.45
C LYS A 302 -2.88 9.53 31.30
N ASP A 303 -2.71 9.67 32.61
CA ASP A 303 -2.51 8.51 33.49
C ASP A 303 -3.75 7.60 33.52
N ARG A 304 -4.93 8.20 33.52
CA ARG A 304 -6.20 7.46 33.47
C ARG A 304 -6.35 6.72 32.15
N PHE A 305 -6.04 7.35 31.04
CA PHE A 305 -6.12 6.75 29.70
C PHE A 305 -5.13 5.59 29.56
N LEU A 306 -3.87 5.76 29.95
CA LEU A 306 -2.85 4.71 29.85
C LEU A 306 -3.21 3.47 30.69
N LYS A 307 -3.73 3.66 31.92
CA LYS A 307 -4.24 2.54 32.73
C LYS A 307 -5.39 1.81 32.04
N LEU A 308 -6.30 2.52 31.39
CA LEU A 308 -7.40 1.91 30.64
C LEU A 308 -6.88 1.18 29.40
N LEU A 309 -5.94 1.75 28.67
CA LEU A 309 -5.35 1.14 27.46
C LEU A 309 -4.70 -0.21 27.80
N VAL A 310 -3.88 -0.26 28.84
CA VAL A 310 -3.26 -1.51 29.33
C VAL A 310 -4.33 -2.53 29.75
N LYS A 311 -5.38 -2.08 30.44
CA LYS A 311 -6.50 -2.96 30.82
C LYS A 311 -7.19 -3.57 29.59
N GLU A 312 -7.41 -2.78 28.54
CA GLU A 312 -8.03 -3.28 27.32
C GLU A 312 -7.12 -4.25 26.55
N TRP A 313 -5.80 -4.00 26.46
CA TRP A 313 -4.85 -4.96 25.88
C TRP A 313 -4.86 -6.31 26.63
N ARG A 314 -4.90 -6.29 27.97
CA ARG A 314 -5.00 -7.53 28.76
C ARG A 314 -6.29 -8.31 28.51
N LYS A 315 -7.38 -7.63 28.12
CA LYS A 315 -8.62 -8.32 27.71
C LYS A 315 -8.51 -8.90 26.30
N LEU A 316 -7.90 -8.17 25.37
CA LEU A 316 -7.78 -8.60 23.97
C LEU A 316 -6.76 -9.73 23.80
N LEU A 317 -5.63 -9.64 24.48
CA LEU A 317 -4.44 -10.48 24.27
C LEU A 317 -4.11 -11.38 25.47
N THR A 318 -4.98 -11.43 26.48
CA THR A 318 -4.75 -12.13 27.75
C THR A 318 -3.63 -11.51 28.61
N LYS A 319 -3.23 -12.18 29.68
CA LYS A 319 -2.09 -11.75 30.52
C LYS A 319 -0.74 -12.07 29.88
N ASN A 320 -0.73 -12.98 28.92
CA ASN A 320 0.45 -13.39 28.18
C ASN A 320 0.20 -13.21 26.67
N PRO A 321 0.48 -12.01 26.11
CA PRO A 321 0.23 -11.72 24.70
C PRO A 321 1.01 -12.61 23.73
N GLU A 322 2.16 -13.12 24.10
CA GLU A 322 2.99 -14.05 23.31
C GLU A 322 2.22 -15.33 22.96
N LYS A 323 1.43 -15.84 23.93
CA LYS A 323 0.61 -17.05 23.76
C LYS A 323 -0.79 -16.77 23.22
N ALA A 324 -1.11 -15.50 22.94
CA ALA A 324 -2.40 -15.13 22.38
C ALA A 324 -2.49 -15.58 20.92
N LYS A 325 -3.43 -16.48 20.63
CA LYS A 325 -3.66 -17.04 19.28
C LYS A 325 -3.93 -15.96 18.21
N HIS A 326 -4.45 -14.82 18.61
CA HIS A 326 -4.82 -13.73 17.71
C HIS A 326 -3.79 -12.59 17.64
N PHE A 327 -2.57 -12.79 18.17
CA PHE A 327 -1.55 -11.75 18.11
C PHE A 327 -0.50 -12.10 17.04
N VAL A 328 -0.49 -11.31 15.99
CA VAL A 328 0.35 -11.46 14.80
C VAL A 328 1.84 -11.27 15.14
N ARG A 329 2.73 -11.88 14.38
CA ARG A 329 4.18 -11.74 14.52
C ARG A 329 4.74 -10.64 13.61
N VAL A 330 5.88 -10.08 14.01
CA VAL A 330 6.64 -9.14 13.17
C VAL A 330 7.13 -9.88 11.91
N VAL A 331 7.06 -9.22 10.76
CA VAL A 331 7.27 -9.88 9.45
C VAL A 331 8.62 -10.57 9.30
N ASN A 332 9.71 -9.98 9.81
CA ASN A 332 11.06 -10.52 9.69
C ASN A 332 12.01 -9.94 10.77
N ASN A 333 13.20 -10.54 10.89
CA ASN A 333 14.20 -10.14 11.88
C ASN A 333 14.70 -8.72 11.72
N LYS A 334 14.85 -8.22 10.48
CA LYS A 334 15.26 -6.82 10.25
C LYS A 334 14.25 -5.82 10.81
N ALA A 335 12.95 -6.08 10.63
CA ALA A 335 11.90 -5.27 11.25
C ALA A 335 11.92 -5.41 12.77
N MET A 336 12.18 -6.61 13.28
CA MET A 336 12.29 -6.88 14.71
C MET A 336 13.46 -6.10 15.35
N GLU A 337 14.64 -6.14 14.76
CA GLU A 337 15.82 -5.37 15.21
C GLU A 337 15.53 -3.87 15.28
N ARG A 338 14.87 -3.31 14.26
CA ARG A 338 14.47 -1.91 14.23
C ARG A 338 13.50 -1.57 15.38
N LEU A 339 12.51 -2.40 15.60
CA LEU A 339 11.52 -2.22 16.68
C LEU A 339 12.15 -2.33 18.06
N ILE A 340 13.05 -3.30 18.29
CA ILE A 340 13.82 -3.43 19.54
C ILE A 340 14.67 -2.17 19.75
N GLY A 341 15.25 -1.62 18.68
CA GLY A 341 16.02 -0.38 18.74
C GLY A 341 15.21 0.78 19.32
N TYR A 342 13.92 0.89 18.96
CA TYR A 342 13.03 1.97 19.44
C TYR A 342 12.67 1.88 20.92
N LEU A 343 12.84 0.72 21.57
CA LEU A 343 12.57 0.59 23.00
C LEU A 343 13.48 1.47 23.88
N LYS A 344 14.57 1.98 23.34
CA LYS A 344 15.52 2.87 24.02
C LYS A 344 15.13 4.35 23.94
N ASP A 345 14.15 4.69 23.11
CA ASP A 345 13.79 6.08 22.79
C ASP A 345 12.81 6.71 23.82
N GLY A 346 12.55 6.03 24.93
CA GLY A 346 11.72 6.52 26.00
C GLY A 346 11.70 5.57 27.19
N THR A 347 10.93 5.94 28.22
CA THR A 347 10.69 5.10 29.38
C THR A 347 9.59 4.09 29.09
N ILE A 348 9.86 2.79 29.26
CA ILE A 348 8.86 1.74 29.07
C ILE A 348 7.83 1.83 30.22
N TYR A 349 6.63 2.28 29.90
CA TYR A 349 5.49 2.32 30.82
C TYR A 349 4.79 0.95 30.93
N HIS A 350 4.74 0.20 29.81
CA HIS A 350 4.13 -1.13 29.72
C HIS A 350 4.71 -1.92 28.54
N GLY A 351 4.82 -3.25 28.66
CA GLY A 351 5.36 -4.12 27.64
C GLY A 351 6.89 -4.11 27.62
N GLY A 352 7.48 -4.12 26.45
CA GLY A 352 8.93 -4.15 26.22
C GLY A 352 9.50 -5.57 26.15
N ASP A 353 8.74 -6.59 26.50
CA ASP A 353 9.15 -7.98 26.37
C ASP A 353 9.15 -8.40 24.90
N TYR A 354 10.16 -9.16 24.49
CA TYR A 354 10.26 -9.65 23.11
C TYR A 354 10.95 -11.01 23.02
N ASP A 355 10.63 -11.75 21.98
CA ASP A 355 11.34 -12.93 21.52
C ASP A 355 11.71 -12.75 20.04
N GLN A 356 13.01 -12.68 19.76
CA GLN A 356 13.51 -12.40 18.40
C GLN A 356 13.37 -13.62 17.48
N GLU A 357 13.49 -14.84 18.01
CA GLU A 357 13.35 -16.08 17.23
C GLU A 357 11.89 -16.27 16.79
N GLU A 358 10.96 -16.04 17.71
CA GLU A 358 9.52 -16.08 17.46
C GLU A 358 8.99 -14.80 16.77
N ARG A 359 9.84 -13.80 16.55
CA ARG A 359 9.46 -12.49 16.01
C ARG A 359 8.32 -11.83 16.79
N TYR A 360 8.31 -12.06 18.09
CA TYR A 360 7.32 -11.51 19.02
C TYR A 360 7.83 -10.22 19.66
N LEU A 361 6.98 -9.20 19.72
CA LEU A 361 7.17 -8.00 20.53
C LEU A 361 5.86 -7.67 21.23
N ALA A 362 5.90 -7.55 22.54
CA ALA A 362 4.73 -7.20 23.34
C ALA A 362 4.18 -5.81 22.95
N PRO A 363 2.87 -5.58 23.01
CA PRO A 363 2.30 -4.23 22.91
C PRO A 363 2.95 -3.33 23.97
N THR A 364 3.64 -2.30 23.51
CA THR A 364 4.55 -1.49 24.32
C THR A 364 4.13 -0.03 24.31
N ILE A 365 4.15 0.60 25.48
CA ILE A 365 3.94 2.04 25.66
C ILE A 365 5.26 2.65 26.12
N LEU A 366 5.72 3.67 25.40
CA LEU A 366 6.88 4.49 25.77
C LEU A 366 6.40 5.87 26.21
N THR A 367 6.83 6.30 27.40
CA THR A 367 6.64 7.67 27.91
C THR A 367 7.97 8.41 27.89
N ASP A 368 7.93 9.72 28.13
CA ASP A 368 9.12 10.58 28.18
C ASP A 368 9.93 10.51 26.86
N VAL A 369 9.20 10.38 25.75
CA VAL A 369 9.76 10.26 24.39
C VAL A 369 10.14 11.65 23.89
N ASP A 370 11.38 11.78 23.42
CA ASP A 370 11.82 12.96 22.70
C ASP A 370 11.13 12.99 21.32
N PRO A 371 10.45 14.10 20.94
CA PRO A 371 9.85 14.26 19.61
C PRO A 371 10.84 14.10 18.43
N ASP A 372 12.13 14.25 18.66
CA ASP A 372 13.18 14.11 17.67
C ASP A 372 13.87 12.74 17.68
N SER A 373 13.49 11.83 18.60
CA SER A 373 14.02 10.47 18.68
C SER A 373 13.66 9.61 17.46
N ALA A 374 14.38 8.51 17.23
CA ALA A 374 14.21 7.64 16.07
C ALA A 374 12.79 7.08 15.95
N VAL A 375 12.15 6.71 17.08
CA VAL A 375 10.76 6.22 17.10
C VAL A 375 9.76 7.26 16.59
N MET A 376 10.11 8.55 16.61
CA MET A 376 9.26 9.64 16.14
C MET A 376 9.59 10.13 14.72
N GLN A 377 10.70 9.67 14.10
CA GLN A 377 11.10 10.10 12.74
C GLN A 377 10.48 9.26 11.64
N GLU A 378 10.33 7.94 11.85
CA GLU A 378 9.78 7.02 10.87
C GLU A 378 8.48 6.40 11.35
N GLU A 379 7.68 5.87 10.41
CA GLU A 379 6.52 5.04 10.72
C GLU A 379 6.97 3.80 11.51
N ILE A 380 6.36 3.57 12.67
CA ILE A 380 6.78 2.48 13.57
C ILE A 380 6.50 1.12 12.95
N PHE A 381 5.32 0.94 12.37
CA PHE A 381 4.87 -0.30 11.74
C PHE A 381 5.09 -1.52 12.64
N GLY A 382 4.62 -1.38 13.88
CA GLY A 382 4.81 -2.35 14.96
C GLY A 382 4.01 -2.00 16.22
N PRO A 383 4.03 -2.85 17.25
CA PRO A 383 3.17 -2.72 18.42
C PRO A 383 3.71 -1.76 19.50
N ILE A 384 4.35 -0.66 19.10
CA ILE A 384 4.91 0.33 20.01
C ILE A 384 4.10 1.62 19.93
N PHE A 385 3.77 2.20 21.08
CA PHE A 385 3.12 3.50 21.22
C PHE A 385 4.04 4.48 21.97
N PRO A 386 4.72 5.41 21.27
CA PRO A 386 5.27 6.59 21.92
C PRO A 386 4.14 7.55 22.32
N VAL A 387 4.27 8.14 23.50
CA VAL A 387 3.27 9.03 24.11
C VAL A 387 3.85 10.42 24.31
N ILE A 388 3.19 11.40 23.72
CA ILE A 388 3.47 12.83 23.88
C ILE A 388 2.30 13.48 24.63
N SER A 389 2.59 14.29 25.63
CA SER A 389 1.58 15.03 26.38
C SER A 389 1.38 16.42 25.80
N PHE A 390 0.16 16.94 25.84
CA PHE A 390 -0.16 18.31 25.46
C PHE A 390 -1.11 18.98 26.47
N LYS A 391 -1.15 20.31 26.46
CA LYS A 391 -2.05 21.12 27.30
C LYS A 391 -3.15 21.80 26.50
N ARG A 392 -2.88 22.17 25.26
CA ARG A 392 -3.81 22.86 24.38
C ARG A 392 -3.84 22.17 23.01
N LEU A 393 -5.01 22.11 22.43
CA LEU A 393 -5.21 21.47 21.12
C LEU A 393 -4.41 22.17 19.99
N ASP A 394 -4.11 23.46 20.13
CA ASP A 394 -3.27 24.18 19.16
C ASP A 394 -1.84 23.63 19.09
N GLU A 395 -1.29 23.18 20.20
CA GLU A 395 0.03 22.50 20.25
C GLU A 395 0.02 21.19 19.43
N VAL A 396 -1.09 20.48 19.47
CA VAL A 396 -1.28 19.25 18.66
C VAL A 396 -1.37 19.58 17.18
N ILE A 397 -2.12 20.62 16.82
CA ILE A 397 -2.30 21.06 15.43
C ILE A 397 -0.95 21.50 14.86
N GLU A 398 -0.18 22.28 15.59
CA GLU A 398 1.18 22.71 15.21
C GLU A 398 2.08 21.49 15.03
N PHE A 399 2.14 20.60 16.02
CA PHE A 399 2.96 19.39 16.00
C PHE A 399 2.66 18.47 14.80
N VAL A 400 1.39 18.32 14.43
CA VAL A 400 0.97 17.50 13.29
C VAL A 400 1.33 18.19 11.97
N ASN A 401 1.15 19.51 11.89
CA ASN A 401 1.40 20.26 10.65
C ASN A 401 2.90 20.44 10.35
N ASP A 402 3.76 20.44 11.36
CA ASP A 402 5.21 20.48 11.20
C ASP A 402 5.80 19.16 10.67
N ARG A 403 4.98 18.13 10.53
CA ARG A 403 5.36 16.79 10.05
C ARG A 403 4.74 16.47 8.70
N PRO A 404 5.31 15.51 7.95
CA PRO A 404 4.70 15.03 6.71
C PRO A 404 3.26 14.55 6.94
N LYS A 405 2.37 14.90 6.03
CA LYS A 405 0.94 14.55 6.11
C LYS A 405 0.76 13.04 6.23
N PRO A 406 0.10 12.55 7.30
CA PRO A 406 -0.11 11.13 7.54
C PRO A 406 -1.21 10.55 6.64
N LEU A 407 -1.22 9.23 6.48
CA LEU A 407 -2.30 8.53 5.79
C LEU A 407 -3.60 8.57 6.63
N ALA A 408 -3.52 8.47 7.95
CA ALA A 408 -4.68 8.59 8.83
C ALA A 408 -4.42 9.55 10.01
N LEU A 409 -5.50 10.17 10.50
CA LEU A 409 -5.52 10.98 11.71
C LEU A 409 -6.71 10.55 12.58
N TYR A 410 -6.48 10.39 13.87
CA TYR A 410 -7.48 9.96 14.84
C TYR A 410 -7.64 10.99 15.95
N TYR A 411 -8.87 11.41 16.20
CA TYR A 411 -9.18 12.37 17.26
C TYR A 411 -10.33 11.87 18.14
N PHE A 412 -10.10 11.85 19.43
CA PHE A 412 -11.09 11.55 20.46
C PHE A 412 -11.33 12.80 21.30
N GLY A 413 -12.50 13.41 21.13
CA GLY A 413 -12.90 14.65 21.81
C GLY A 413 -14.11 15.28 21.14
N LYS A 414 -14.34 16.58 21.41
CA LYS A 414 -15.49 17.36 20.92
C LYS A 414 -15.10 18.51 19.98
N GLU A 415 -13.82 18.76 19.80
CA GLU A 415 -13.30 19.84 18.94
C GLU A 415 -12.96 19.34 17.52
N ASP A 416 -13.77 18.43 16.99
CA ASP A 416 -13.55 17.76 15.70
C ASP A 416 -13.49 18.73 14.53
N GLU A 417 -14.34 19.75 14.46
CA GLU A 417 -14.29 20.77 13.41
C GLU A 417 -12.95 21.53 13.40
N LYS A 418 -12.40 21.81 14.58
CA LYS A 418 -11.10 22.50 14.72
C LYS A 418 -9.99 21.63 14.15
N ILE A 419 -9.96 20.32 14.48
CA ILE A 419 -8.99 19.35 13.95
C ILE A 419 -9.13 19.24 12.43
N ILE A 420 -10.34 19.00 11.92
CA ILE A 420 -10.58 18.81 10.47
C ILE A 420 -10.18 20.08 9.69
N ARG A 421 -10.47 21.25 10.21
CA ARG A 421 -10.20 22.53 9.52
C ARG A 421 -8.71 22.90 9.49
N HIS A 422 -7.95 22.52 10.53
CA HIS A 422 -6.57 22.99 10.71
C HIS A 422 -5.51 21.91 10.51
N THR A 423 -5.87 20.66 10.17
CA THR A 423 -4.93 19.58 9.85
C THR A 423 -5.21 19.00 8.47
N SER A 424 -4.27 18.18 7.97
CA SER A 424 -4.44 17.46 6.71
C SER A 424 -3.94 16.03 6.85
N SER A 425 -4.72 15.07 6.34
CA SER A 425 -4.38 13.64 6.30
C SER A 425 -5.06 12.97 5.10
N GLY A 426 -4.69 11.74 4.79
CA GLY A 426 -5.42 10.94 3.79
C GLY A 426 -6.85 10.67 4.22
N GLY A 427 -7.06 10.25 5.46
CA GLY A 427 -8.37 10.04 6.07
C GLY A 427 -8.38 10.40 7.56
N THR A 428 -9.55 10.74 8.10
CA THR A 428 -9.70 11.09 9.53
C THR A 428 -10.84 10.29 10.15
N CYS A 429 -10.63 9.74 11.36
CA CYS A 429 -11.72 9.22 12.16
C CYS A 429 -11.89 10.05 13.44
N ILE A 430 -13.12 10.44 13.71
CA ILE A 430 -13.51 11.11 14.95
C ILE A 430 -14.09 10.07 15.90
N ASN A 431 -13.55 10.01 17.11
CA ASN A 431 -13.92 9.07 18.16
C ASN A 431 -13.81 7.58 17.76
N ASP A 432 -13.02 7.27 16.72
CA ASP A 432 -12.72 5.91 16.29
C ASP A 432 -11.31 5.81 15.68
N VAL A 433 -10.88 4.60 15.32
CA VAL A 433 -9.63 4.33 14.59
C VAL A 433 -9.90 3.34 13.46
N ILE A 434 -9.14 3.45 12.35
CA ILE A 434 -9.13 2.50 11.21
C ILE A 434 -10.45 2.48 10.41
N MET A 435 -11.61 2.64 11.04
CA MET A 435 -12.94 2.34 10.47
C MET A 435 -13.31 3.10 9.18
N HIS A 436 -12.59 4.17 8.82
CA HIS A 436 -12.82 4.88 7.54
C HIS A 436 -12.55 4.00 6.30
N ILE A 437 -11.68 2.97 6.42
CA ILE A 437 -11.40 2.03 5.32
C ILE A 437 -12.60 1.13 4.97
N VAL A 438 -13.53 0.93 5.89
CA VAL A 438 -14.66 0.00 5.71
C VAL A 438 -15.76 0.59 4.82
N ASN A 439 -15.81 1.91 4.67
CA ASN A 439 -16.85 2.57 3.91
C ASN A 439 -16.46 2.74 2.44
N HIS A 440 -16.92 1.84 1.56
CA HIS A 440 -16.69 1.89 0.11
C HIS A 440 -17.31 3.10 -0.63
N LYS A 441 -17.99 4.02 0.08
CA LYS A 441 -18.59 5.23 -0.50
C LYS A 441 -17.73 6.48 -0.30
N VAL A 442 -16.65 6.38 0.47
CA VAL A 442 -15.67 7.43 0.65
C VAL A 442 -14.33 7.00 0.06
N PRO A 443 -13.55 7.94 -0.52
CA PRO A 443 -12.25 7.61 -1.06
C PRO A 443 -11.29 7.18 0.06
N PHE A 444 -10.41 6.24 -0.25
CA PHE A 444 -9.27 5.88 0.58
C PHE A 444 -8.00 6.20 -0.20
N GLY A 445 -7.10 6.97 0.39
CA GLY A 445 -5.83 7.35 -0.22
C GLY A 445 -5.10 8.41 0.59
N GLY A 446 -3.81 8.57 0.29
CA GLY A 446 -2.93 9.52 0.96
C GLY A 446 -2.88 10.89 0.31
N VAL A 447 -2.16 11.81 0.95
CA VAL A 447 -1.88 13.16 0.46
C VAL A 447 -0.41 13.53 0.73
N GLY A 448 0.29 14.03 -0.28
CA GLY A 448 1.71 14.37 -0.17
C GLY A 448 2.57 13.14 0.13
N ASN A 449 3.24 13.10 1.29
CA ASN A 449 4.14 12.00 1.64
C ASN A 449 3.42 10.68 1.92
N SER A 450 2.12 10.72 2.25
CA SER A 450 1.31 9.51 2.49
C SER A 450 0.69 8.90 1.24
N GLY A 451 0.77 9.57 0.09
CA GLY A 451 0.30 8.97 -1.16
C GLY A 451 -0.22 9.95 -2.19
N MET A 452 -0.75 9.38 -3.27
CA MET A 452 -1.30 10.08 -4.42
C MET A 452 -2.38 9.23 -5.06
N GLY A 453 -3.54 9.84 -5.37
CA GLY A 453 -4.71 9.13 -5.85
C GLY A 453 -5.58 8.59 -4.72
N ALA A 454 -6.61 7.85 -5.07
CA ALA A 454 -7.52 7.20 -4.14
C ALA A 454 -8.16 5.97 -4.77
N TYR A 455 -8.60 5.05 -3.94
CA TYR A 455 -9.29 3.84 -4.38
C TYR A 455 -10.41 3.46 -3.38
N HIS A 456 -10.97 2.29 -3.45
CA HIS A 456 -12.18 1.75 -2.87
C HIS A 456 -13.47 2.17 -3.59
N GLY A 457 -14.29 1.19 -3.88
CA GLY A 457 -15.58 1.37 -4.53
C GLY A 457 -15.46 2.08 -5.89
N LYS A 458 -16.22 3.17 -6.05
CA LYS A 458 -16.21 3.93 -7.30
C LYS A 458 -14.85 4.53 -7.63
N ASP A 459 -14.09 4.92 -6.61
CA ASP A 459 -12.78 5.51 -6.83
C ASP A 459 -11.77 4.49 -7.36
N SER A 460 -11.86 3.20 -6.97
CA SER A 460 -11.10 2.12 -7.63
C SER A 460 -11.40 2.03 -9.13
N PHE A 461 -12.67 2.09 -9.52
CA PHE A 461 -13.06 2.09 -10.93
C PHE A 461 -12.51 3.32 -11.67
N LEU A 462 -12.54 4.49 -11.05
CA LEU A 462 -12.07 5.75 -11.63
C LEU A 462 -10.54 5.81 -11.70
N ALA A 463 -9.83 5.25 -10.72
CA ALA A 463 -8.37 5.20 -10.70
C ALA A 463 -7.78 4.49 -11.94
N PHE A 464 -8.45 3.43 -12.42
CA PHE A 464 -8.05 2.70 -13.62
C PHE A 464 -8.77 3.17 -14.91
N SER A 465 -9.45 4.33 -14.86
CA SER A 465 -10.22 4.87 -16.00
C SER A 465 -9.75 6.25 -16.42
N HIS A 466 -9.62 6.46 -17.75
CA HIS A 466 -9.54 7.80 -18.32
C HIS A 466 -10.93 8.42 -18.49
N ARG A 467 -11.08 9.68 -18.11
CA ARG A 467 -12.33 10.44 -18.26
C ARG A 467 -12.25 11.33 -19.50
N ARG A 468 -12.72 10.80 -20.65
CA ARG A 468 -12.69 11.51 -21.92
C ARG A 468 -13.90 12.43 -22.06
N ALA A 469 -13.64 13.73 -22.29
CA ALA A 469 -14.69 14.68 -22.65
C ALA A 469 -15.10 14.47 -24.12
N VAL A 470 -16.41 14.39 -24.36
CA VAL A 470 -16.98 14.27 -25.71
C VAL A 470 -18.04 15.34 -25.90
N ILE A 471 -17.81 16.21 -26.89
CA ILE A 471 -18.76 17.23 -27.32
C ILE A 471 -19.28 16.81 -28.69
N THR A 472 -20.60 16.71 -28.83
CA THR A 472 -21.25 16.42 -30.12
C THR A 472 -22.03 17.64 -30.58
N THR A 473 -21.58 18.27 -31.66
CA THR A 473 -22.22 19.46 -32.25
C THR A 473 -23.02 19.01 -33.47
N PRO A 474 -24.32 19.36 -33.60
CA PRO A 474 -25.10 19.09 -34.80
C PRO A 474 -24.53 19.84 -36.02
N THR A 475 -24.65 19.24 -37.21
CA THR A 475 -24.14 19.83 -38.44
C THR A 475 -25.16 20.69 -39.17
N TRP A 476 -26.42 20.68 -38.73
CA TRP A 476 -27.50 21.47 -39.32
C TRP A 476 -27.51 22.93 -38.89
N VAL A 477 -26.71 23.32 -37.92
CA VAL A 477 -26.50 24.68 -37.44
C VAL A 477 -25.02 24.97 -37.27
N ASP A 478 -24.61 26.13 -37.74
CA ASP A 478 -23.26 26.63 -37.55
C ASP A 478 -23.30 28.07 -37.03
N MET A 479 -22.46 28.40 -36.08
CA MET A 479 -22.44 29.69 -35.40
C MET A 479 -21.39 30.60 -36.08
N PRO A 480 -21.80 31.58 -36.89
CA PRO A 480 -20.86 32.39 -37.71
C PRO A 480 -19.90 33.23 -36.86
N PHE A 481 -20.23 33.53 -35.62
CA PHE A 481 -19.38 34.31 -34.70
C PHE A 481 -18.09 33.60 -34.28
N ARG A 482 -18.02 32.28 -34.42
CA ARG A 482 -16.82 31.49 -34.07
C ARG A 482 -15.69 31.62 -35.09
N TYR A 483 -15.99 32.12 -36.28
CA TYR A 483 -15.04 32.19 -37.40
C TYR A 483 -14.46 33.59 -37.61
N MET A 484 -13.19 33.62 -38.01
CA MET A 484 -12.57 34.87 -38.48
C MET A 484 -13.28 35.41 -39.71
N PRO A 485 -13.41 36.73 -39.86
CA PRO A 485 -12.81 37.83 -39.08
C PRO A 485 -13.64 38.32 -37.88
N TYR A 486 -14.33 37.45 -37.14
CA TYR A 486 -15.07 37.72 -35.88
C TYR A 486 -16.09 38.90 -36.01
N LYS A 487 -16.93 38.85 -37.00
CA LYS A 487 -17.87 39.95 -37.35
C LYS A 487 -18.77 40.41 -36.22
N LEU A 488 -19.10 39.56 -35.22
CA LEU A 488 -19.96 39.86 -34.07
C LEU A 488 -19.18 40.11 -32.78
N PHE A 489 -17.86 40.33 -32.84
CA PHE A 489 -17.01 40.44 -31.63
C PHE A 489 -17.49 41.52 -30.67
N LYS A 490 -17.85 42.73 -31.15
CA LYS A 490 -18.34 43.83 -30.27
C LYS A 490 -19.61 43.43 -29.52
N TRP A 491 -20.52 42.72 -30.15
CA TRP A 491 -21.76 42.27 -29.53
C TRP A 491 -21.50 41.18 -28.48
N ILE A 492 -20.66 40.19 -28.81
CA ILE A 492 -20.29 39.12 -27.86
C ILE A 492 -19.57 39.67 -26.63
N LYS A 493 -18.64 40.66 -26.82
CA LYS A 493 -17.92 41.29 -25.73
C LYS A 493 -18.83 41.95 -24.70
N ASN A 494 -19.99 42.46 -25.14
CA ASN A 494 -20.96 43.08 -24.25
C ASN A 494 -21.92 42.08 -23.58
N MET A 495 -21.90 40.80 -23.96
CA MET A 495 -22.73 39.74 -23.34
C MET A 495 -21.98 38.90 -22.27
N VAL A 496 -20.65 38.96 -22.22
CA VAL A 496 -19.77 38.36 -21.26
C VAL A 496 -19.33 39.38 -20.21
#